data_64e64483a0472689f293099bbc6f722d
#
_entry.id   64e64483a0472689f293099bbc6f722d
#
_cell.length_a   1.000
_cell.length_b   1.000
_cell.length_c   1.000
_cell.angle_alpha   90.00
_cell.angle_beta   90.00
_cell.angle_gamma   90.00
#
_symmetry.space_group_name_H-M   'P 1'
#
loop_
_entity.id
_entity.type
_entity.pdbx_description
1 polymer ?
#
loop_
_entity_poly.entity_id
_entity_poly.type
_entity_poly.pdbx_seq_one_letter_code
_entity_poly.pdbx_strand_id
1 'polypeptide(L)'
;RDSSTSRGLGDVYKRQTFNFMRRKVGALDTLCLNYLSEISSIKNKINNKDALILLWDVCQIPDFSNSLSGVHFSLLEKTFELLLANGKLDNEWIKSQLNRLNRSDGEIDTLLNRISNIRTWTFITNRQKWIDESEYWQNEAKIIEDKLSDELHNRLTQRFVDKRIVILNKTLKEHSNLEALIRLDGKVIVEGEDVGLLNGFEFIPSLSKGEKASLILSAARKILPKEIERRVKELLMSKNACLLNTSDA
;
A
#
# COMPACT_ATOMS: atom_id res chain seq x y z
N ARG A 1 42.35 14.12 -44.93
CA ARG A 1 42.66 12.86 -44.24
C ARG A 1 42.64 13.13 -42.78
N ASP A 2 41.80 12.41 -42.04
CA ASP A 2 41.71 12.16 -40.59
C ASP A 2 40.47 12.72 -39.88
N SER A 3 39.28 12.35 -40.39
CA SER A 3 38.02 12.51 -39.64
C SER A 3 37.51 11.19 -39.02
N SER A 4 38.29 10.10 -39.12
CA SER A 4 37.86 8.78 -38.67
C SER A 4 38.29 8.39 -37.23
N THR A 5 39.25 9.12 -36.64
CA THR A 5 39.81 8.79 -35.31
C THR A 5 38.97 9.30 -34.14
N SER A 6 38.17 10.36 -34.30
CA SER A 6 37.40 10.91 -33.19
C SER A 6 36.10 10.12 -32.89
N ARG A 7 35.54 9.43 -33.89
CA ARG A 7 34.36 8.56 -33.71
C ARG A 7 34.69 7.30 -32.92
N GLY A 8 35.87 6.73 -33.12
CA GLY A 8 36.28 5.50 -32.42
C GLY A 8 36.52 5.68 -30.92
N LEU A 9 37.08 6.83 -30.50
CA LEU A 9 37.35 7.10 -29.09
C LEU A 9 36.06 7.29 -28.26
N GLY A 10 35.04 7.96 -28.82
CA GLY A 10 33.76 8.12 -28.18
C GLY A 10 33.02 6.77 -27.97
N ASP A 11 33.11 5.86 -28.93
CA ASP A 11 32.49 4.52 -28.85
C ASP A 11 33.23 3.62 -27.87
N VAL A 12 34.57 3.69 -27.80
CA VAL A 12 35.36 2.95 -26.82
C VAL A 12 35.10 3.45 -25.40
N TYR A 13 35.02 4.75 -25.20
CA TYR A 13 34.68 5.35 -23.90
C TYR A 13 33.28 4.96 -23.45
N LYS A 14 32.27 5.06 -24.32
CA LYS A 14 30.90 4.59 -24.03
C LYS A 14 30.90 3.12 -23.65
N ARG A 15 31.54 2.23 -24.41
CA ARG A 15 31.63 0.81 -24.09
C ARG A 15 32.32 0.53 -22.77
N GLN A 16 33.40 1.22 -22.44
CA GLN A 16 34.12 1.02 -21.17
C GLN A 16 33.27 1.45 -19.97
N THR A 17 32.59 2.59 -20.06
CA THR A 17 31.75 3.12 -18.97
C THR A 17 30.49 2.26 -18.78
N PHE A 18 29.83 1.82 -19.86
CA PHE A 18 28.73 0.87 -19.77
C PHE A 18 29.15 -0.48 -19.18
N ASN A 19 30.34 -1.00 -19.57
CA ASN A 19 30.85 -2.26 -19.01
C ASN A 19 31.20 -2.15 -17.53
N PHE A 20 31.68 -0.99 -17.06
CA PHE A 20 31.94 -0.75 -15.65
C PHE A 20 30.65 -0.76 -14.84
N MET A 21 29.59 -0.11 -15.34
CA MET A 21 28.27 -0.08 -14.71
C MET A 21 27.56 -1.44 -14.73
N ARG A 22 27.75 -2.25 -15.79
CA ARG A 22 27.21 -3.62 -15.91
C ARG A 22 27.75 -4.62 -14.91
N ARG A 23 28.86 -4.34 -14.23
CA ARG A 23 29.50 -5.28 -13.29
C ARG A 23 28.73 -5.48 -11.99
N LYS A 24 27.76 -4.63 -11.65
CA LYS A 24 26.82 -4.85 -10.53
C LYS A 24 25.65 -5.70 -11.00
N VAL A 25 25.87 -6.98 -11.14
CA VAL A 25 24.85 -7.96 -11.56
C VAL A 25 23.72 -7.99 -10.54
N GLY A 26 22.48 -7.74 -10.99
CA GLY A 26 21.26 -7.91 -10.19
C GLY A 26 20.67 -6.62 -9.59
N ALA A 27 21.33 -5.47 -9.68
CA ALA A 27 20.72 -4.21 -9.26
C ALA A 27 19.74 -3.67 -10.31
N LEU A 28 18.60 -3.17 -9.87
CA LEU A 28 17.54 -2.63 -10.71
C LEU A 28 18.07 -1.53 -11.67
N ASP A 29 18.92 -0.66 -11.15
CA ASP A 29 19.55 0.44 -11.88
C ASP A 29 20.33 -0.04 -13.09
N THR A 30 21.05 -1.16 -12.95
CA THR A 30 21.83 -1.75 -14.05
C THR A 30 20.94 -2.42 -15.09
N LEU A 31 19.81 -2.98 -14.69
CA LEU A 31 18.81 -3.50 -15.62
C LEU A 31 18.17 -2.37 -16.43
N CYS A 32 17.81 -1.28 -15.77
CA CYS A 32 17.30 -0.07 -16.42
C CYS A 32 18.32 0.51 -17.39
N LEU A 33 19.59 0.63 -16.98
CA LEU A 33 20.66 1.10 -17.85
C LEU A 33 20.86 0.23 -19.08
N ASN A 34 20.86 -1.10 -18.91
CA ASN A 34 20.97 -2.04 -20.02
C ASN A 34 19.82 -1.85 -21.02
N TYR A 35 18.58 -1.81 -20.52
CA TYR A 35 17.40 -1.61 -21.35
C TYR A 35 17.47 -0.28 -22.13
N LEU A 36 17.69 0.84 -21.42
CA LEU A 36 17.71 2.16 -22.04
C LEU A 36 18.90 2.32 -23.02
N SER A 37 20.02 1.69 -22.76
CA SER A 37 21.20 1.75 -23.67
C SER A 37 20.98 1.02 -24.99
N GLU A 38 20.00 0.11 -25.09
CA GLU A 38 19.65 -0.61 -26.31
C GLU A 38 18.67 0.20 -27.18
N ILE A 39 17.95 1.15 -26.60
CA ILE A 39 17.01 2.01 -27.33
C ILE A 39 17.79 2.97 -28.25
N SER A 40 17.54 2.88 -29.54
CA SER A 40 18.25 3.68 -30.57
C SER A 40 18.10 5.19 -30.35
N SER A 41 16.92 5.66 -29.91
CA SER A 41 16.64 7.07 -29.63
C SER A 41 17.54 7.61 -28.51
N ILE A 42 17.78 6.84 -27.46
CA ILE A 42 18.64 7.21 -26.32
C ILE A 42 20.12 7.10 -26.70
N LYS A 43 20.49 5.99 -27.34
CA LYS A 43 21.87 5.72 -27.75
C LYS A 43 22.45 6.84 -28.62
N ASN A 44 21.67 7.38 -29.54
CA ASN A 44 22.08 8.46 -30.44
C ASN A 44 22.20 9.80 -29.73
N LYS A 45 21.51 10.00 -28.60
CA LYS A 45 21.55 11.25 -27.80
C LYS A 45 22.71 11.29 -26.81
N ILE A 46 23.33 10.14 -26.48
CA ILE A 46 24.48 10.08 -25.56
C ILE A 46 25.76 10.44 -26.31
N ASN A 47 26.03 11.73 -26.46
CA ASN A 47 27.18 12.21 -27.23
C ASN A 47 28.36 12.65 -26.33
N ASN A 48 28.13 12.86 -25.03
CA ASN A 48 29.11 13.34 -24.08
C ASN A 48 29.02 12.61 -22.72
N LYS A 49 30.01 12.88 -21.86
CA LYS A 49 30.09 12.29 -20.52
C LYS A 49 28.90 12.71 -19.64
N ASP A 50 28.48 13.96 -19.77
CA ASP A 50 27.40 14.51 -18.93
C ASP A 50 26.06 13.85 -19.22
N ALA A 51 25.75 13.57 -20.51
CA ALA A 51 24.56 12.82 -20.90
C ALA A 51 24.59 11.38 -20.36
N LEU A 52 25.76 10.75 -20.27
CA LEU A 52 25.89 9.41 -19.69
C LEU A 52 25.70 9.41 -18.18
N ILE A 53 26.24 10.42 -17.48
CA ILE A 53 26.01 10.59 -16.04
C ILE A 53 24.53 10.84 -15.78
N LEU A 54 23.90 11.71 -16.57
CA LEU A 54 22.46 11.97 -16.48
C LEU A 54 21.63 10.69 -16.69
N LEU A 55 21.97 9.88 -17.69
CA LEU A 55 21.29 8.59 -17.90
C LEU A 55 21.43 7.69 -16.68
N TRP A 56 22.61 7.61 -16.08
CA TRP A 56 22.82 6.84 -14.87
C TRP A 56 21.98 7.36 -13.70
N ASP A 57 21.93 8.67 -13.50
CA ASP A 57 21.11 9.30 -12.46
C ASP A 57 19.61 9.00 -12.65
N VAL A 58 19.15 8.98 -13.90
CA VAL A 58 17.75 8.60 -14.23
C VAL A 58 17.50 7.13 -13.98
N CYS A 59 18.45 6.24 -14.29
CA CYS A 59 18.31 4.81 -14.00
C CYS A 59 18.22 4.48 -12.50
N GLN A 60 18.63 5.39 -11.62
CA GLN A 60 18.49 5.25 -10.16
C GLN A 60 17.08 5.56 -9.64
N ILE A 61 16.16 5.99 -10.50
CA ILE A 61 14.75 6.19 -10.09
C ILE A 61 14.16 4.82 -9.72
N PRO A 62 13.68 4.64 -8.47
CA PRO A 62 13.21 3.34 -8.01
C PRO A 62 11.86 2.97 -8.64
N ASP A 63 11.68 1.70 -8.96
CA ASP A 63 10.38 1.09 -9.28
C ASP A 63 9.78 0.48 -8.01
N PHE A 64 8.93 1.22 -7.30
CA PHE A 64 8.24 0.74 -6.10
C PHE A 64 7.14 -0.27 -6.41
N SER A 65 6.72 -0.41 -7.68
CA SER A 65 5.79 -1.46 -8.08
C SER A 65 6.46 -2.83 -8.20
N ASN A 66 7.80 -2.83 -8.25
CA ASN A 66 8.65 -4.02 -8.41
C ASN A 66 8.22 -4.90 -9.60
N SER A 67 7.64 -4.28 -10.61
CA SER A 67 7.08 -4.97 -11.78
C SER A 67 8.00 -4.96 -12.98
N LEU A 68 9.06 -4.12 -12.99
CA LEU A 68 9.91 -3.84 -14.15
C LEU A 68 9.06 -3.66 -15.42
N SER A 69 7.94 -2.94 -15.27
CA SER A 69 6.94 -2.78 -16.31
C SER A 69 7.41 -1.83 -17.40
N GLY A 70 6.89 -1.99 -18.61
CA GLY A 70 7.10 -1.05 -19.69
C GLY A 70 6.72 0.40 -19.31
N VAL A 71 5.83 0.58 -18.33
CA VAL A 71 5.44 1.89 -17.80
C VAL A 71 6.62 2.56 -17.09
N HIS A 72 7.38 1.83 -16.26
CA HIS A 72 8.56 2.37 -15.60
C HIS A 72 9.65 2.74 -16.60
N PHE A 73 9.94 1.89 -17.56
CA PHE A 73 10.91 2.20 -18.60
C PHE A 73 10.52 3.42 -19.45
N SER A 74 9.23 3.56 -19.80
CA SER A 74 8.71 4.74 -20.51
C SER A 74 8.84 6.03 -19.67
N LEU A 75 8.67 5.93 -18.34
CA LEU A 75 8.91 7.04 -17.42
C LEU A 75 10.38 7.46 -17.43
N LEU A 76 11.31 6.49 -17.34
CA LEU A 76 12.75 6.76 -17.37
C LEU A 76 13.17 7.38 -18.72
N GLU A 77 12.72 6.81 -19.83
CA GLU A 77 13.00 7.33 -21.18
C GLU A 77 12.55 8.79 -21.29
N LYS A 78 11.30 9.07 -20.94
CA LYS A 78 10.74 10.43 -21.01
C LYS A 78 11.44 11.41 -20.09
N THR A 79 11.77 10.99 -18.87
CA THR A 79 12.52 11.79 -17.90
C THR A 79 13.89 12.15 -18.43
N PHE A 80 14.62 11.17 -18.99
CA PHE A 80 15.93 11.40 -19.60
C PHE A 80 15.85 12.38 -20.77
N GLU A 81 14.87 12.21 -21.66
CA GLU A 81 14.69 13.10 -22.81
C GLU A 81 14.43 14.54 -22.41
N LEU A 82 13.54 14.77 -21.45
CA LEU A 82 13.20 16.10 -20.96
C LEU A 82 14.41 16.76 -20.27
N LEU A 83 15.10 16.04 -19.41
CA LEU A 83 16.30 16.55 -18.72
C LEU A 83 17.44 16.84 -19.69
N LEU A 84 17.62 16.01 -20.71
CA LEU A 84 18.67 16.25 -21.71
C LEU A 84 18.35 17.45 -22.60
N ALA A 85 17.08 17.68 -22.92
CA ALA A 85 16.65 18.78 -23.78
C ALA A 85 16.60 20.13 -23.06
N ASN A 86 16.05 20.15 -21.85
CA ASN A 86 15.71 21.39 -21.13
C ASN A 86 16.54 21.59 -19.86
N GLY A 87 17.32 20.60 -19.42
CA GLY A 87 18.03 20.62 -18.15
C GLY A 87 17.13 20.39 -16.92
N LYS A 88 15.81 20.57 -17.07
CA LYS A 88 14.80 20.42 -16.03
C LYS A 88 13.53 19.79 -16.56
N LEU A 89 12.76 19.20 -15.66
CA LEU A 89 11.44 18.66 -15.97
C LEU A 89 10.41 19.79 -16.03
N ASP A 90 9.48 19.68 -16.98
CA ASP A 90 8.41 20.64 -17.15
C ASP A 90 7.35 20.50 -16.05
N ASN A 91 6.97 21.61 -15.43
CA ASN A 91 5.96 21.66 -14.36
C ASN A 91 4.60 21.14 -14.84
N GLU A 92 4.19 21.42 -16.08
CA GLU A 92 2.93 20.92 -16.64
C GLU A 92 2.96 19.40 -16.81
N TRP A 93 4.11 18.85 -17.20
CA TRP A 93 4.27 17.40 -17.27
C TRP A 93 4.18 16.75 -15.89
N ILE A 94 4.87 17.28 -14.87
CA ILE A 94 4.79 16.79 -13.49
C ILE A 94 3.35 16.83 -13.00
N LYS A 95 2.67 17.97 -13.17
CA LYS A 95 1.26 18.15 -12.80
C LYS A 95 0.34 17.13 -13.46
N SER A 96 0.53 16.87 -14.76
CA SER A 96 -0.26 15.89 -15.49
C SER A 96 -0.09 14.48 -14.93
N GLN A 97 1.13 14.10 -14.56
CA GLN A 97 1.41 12.78 -14.00
C GLN A 97 0.83 12.63 -12.58
N LEU A 98 1.02 13.63 -11.71
CA LEU A 98 0.45 13.64 -10.37
C LEU A 98 -1.10 13.60 -10.40
N ASN A 99 -1.73 14.38 -11.29
CA ASN A 99 -3.19 14.37 -11.45
C ASN A 99 -3.73 13.00 -11.89
N ARG A 100 -3.01 12.26 -12.72
CA ARG A 100 -3.40 10.89 -13.11
C ARG A 100 -3.38 9.93 -11.92
N LEU A 101 -2.52 10.17 -10.95
CA LEU A 101 -2.40 9.35 -9.74
C LEU A 101 -3.39 9.80 -8.64
N ASN A 102 -3.82 11.06 -8.63
CA ASN A 102 -4.74 11.63 -7.65
C ASN A 102 -6.19 11.14 -7.86
N ARG A 103 -6.38 9.84 -7.85
CA ARG A 103 -7.69 9.19 -8.00
C ARG A 103 -7.82 8.10 -6.94
N SER A 104 -8.84 8.22 -6.10
CA SER A 104 -9.13 7.27 -5.01
C SER A 104 -10.10 6.15 -5.41
N ASP A 105 -10.57 6.14 -6.66
CA ASP A 105 -11.41 5.07 -7.20
C ASP A 105 -10.60 3.81 -7.51
N GLY A 106 -11.27 2.66 -7.50
CA GLY A 106 -10.69 1.37 -7.90
C GLY A 106 -10.55 0.38 -6.73
N GLU A 107 -10.08 -0.80 -7.07
CA GLU A 107 -9.84 -1.90 -6.14
C GLU A 107 -8.51 -1.71 -5.38
N ILE A 108 -8.31 -2.52 -4.33
CA ILE A 108 -7.11 -2.50 -3.48
C ILE A 108 -5.83 -2.56 -4.32
N ASP A 109 -5.75 -3.45 -5.32
CA ASP A 109 -4.56 -3.59 -6.17
C ASP A 109 -4.30 -2.34 -7.02
N THR A 110 -5.37 -1.66 -7.46
CA THR A 110 -5.27 -0.38 -8.19
C THR A 110 -4.71 0.72 -7.30
N LEU A 111 -5.17 0.80 -6.04
CA LEU A 111 -4.67 1.76 -5.07
C LEU A 111 -3.20 1.48 -4.71
N LEU A 112 -2.83 0.22 -4.50
CA LEU A 112 -1.45 -0.19 -4.26
C LEU A 112 -0.52 0.22 -5.41
N ASN A 113 -0.94 0.00 -6.66
CA ASN A 113 -0.18 0.43 -7.83
C ASN A 113 -0.03 1.95 -7.92
N ARG A 114 -1.08 2.71 -7.59
CA ARG A 114 -1.00 4.18 -7.56
C ARG A 114 -0.08 4.67 -6.45
N ILE A 115 -0.12 4.06 -5.26
CA ILE A 115 0.78 4.38 -4.15
C ILE A 115 2.23 4.08 -4.54
N SER A 116 2.50 2.97 -5.18
CA SER A 116 3.84 2.65 -5.68
C SER A 116 4.33 3.71 -6.69
N ASN A 117 3.48 4.11 -7.62
CA ASN A 117 3.82 5.13 -8.60
C ASN A 117 4.00 6.51 -7.98
N ILE A 118 3.17 6.93 -7.00
CA ILE A 118 3.34 8.23 -6.36
C ILE A 118 4.66 8.28 -5.58
N ARG A 119 5.10 7.20 -4.96
CA ARG A 119 6.42 7.10 -4.30
C ARG A 119 7.57 7.30 -5.27
N THR A 120 7.47 6.79 -6.49
CA THR A 120 8.44 7.08 -7.56
C THR A 120 8.47 8.58 -7.86
N TRP A 121 7.32 9.24 -7.92
CA TRP A 121 7.24 10.69 -8.10
C TRP A 121 7.77 11.47 -6.90
N THR A 122 7.51 11.04 -5.67
CA THR A 122 8.11 11.62 -4.46
C THR A 122 9.65 11.57 -4.53
N PHE A 123 10.22 10.47 -5.04
CA PHE A 123 11.66 10.38 -5.28
C PHE A 123 12.13 11.38 -6.36
N ILE A 124 11.42 11.49 -7.48
CA ILE A 124 11.77 12.43 -8.56
C ILE A 124 11.69 13.87 -8.07
N THR A 125 10.63 14.25 -7.35
CA THR A 125 10.43 15.60 -6.84
C THR A 125 11.46 16.03 -5.78
N ASN A 126 12.10 15.07 -5.11
CA ASN A 126 13.23 15.33 -4.20
C ASN A 126 14.53 15.71 -4.92
N ARG A 127 14.62 15.55 -6.25
CA ARG A 127 15.80 15.91 -7.04
C ARG A 127 15.79 17.40 -7.41
N GLN A 128 16.22 18.28 -6.50
CA GLN A 128 16.24 19.75 -6.69
C GLN A 128 16.89 20.22 -7.99
N LYS A 129 17.86 19.47 -8.52
CA LYS A 129 18.51 19.79 -9.79
C LYS A 129 17.62 19.58 -11.01
N TRP A 130 16.59 18.76 -10.90
CA TRP A 130 15.73 18.36 -12.01
C TRP A 130 14.45 19.18 -12.10
N ILE A 131 14.05 19.85 -11.03
CA ILE A 131 12.71 20.45 -10.91
C ILE A 131 12.84 21.85 -10.32
N ASP A 132 12.14 22.80 -10.91
CA ASP A 132 11.86 24.08 -10.28
C ASP A 132 10.77 23.89 -9.22
N GLU A 133 10.81 24.67 -8.15
CA GLU A 133 9.82 24.61 -7.05
C GLU A 133 9.69 23.19 -6.44
N SER A 134 10.84 22.53 -6.25
CA SER A 134 10.89 21.14 -5.73
C SER A 134 10.08 20.96 -4.44
N GLU A 135 10.10 21.90 -3.50
CA GLU A 135 9.33 21.82 -2.24
C GLU A 135 7.82 21.81 -2.49
N TYR A 136 7.34 22.59 -3.45
CA TYR A 136 5.92 22.59 -3.83
C TYR A 136 5.50 21.20 -4.34
N TRP A 137 6.26 20.63 -5.28
CA TRP A 137 5.93 19.34 -5.86
C TRP A 137 6.09 18.17 -4.89
N GLN A 138 7.03 18.26 -3.94
CA GLN A 138 7.15 17.30 -2.84
C GLN A 138 5.89 17.29 -1.96
N ASN A 139 5.40 18.47 -1.59
CA ASN A 139 4.19 18.60 -0.79
C ASN A 139 2.96 18.07 -1.55
N GLU A 140 2.81 18.40 -2.84
CA GLU A 140 1.73 17.86 -3.67
C GLU A 140 1.76 16.34 -3.77
N ALA A 141 2.95 15.75 -4.02
CA ALA A 141 3.12 14.30 -4.07
C ALA A 141 2.77 13.64 -2.73
N LYS A 142 3.17 14.25 -1.62
CA LYS A 142 2.86 13.77 -0.27
C LYS A 142 1.36 13.80 0.02
N ILE A 143 0.68 14.89 -0.31
CA ILE A 143 -0.78 15.02 -0.12
C ILE A 143 -1.52 13.90 -0.89
N ILE A 144 -1.08 13.60 -2.11
CA ILE A 144 -1.67 12.53 -2.91
C ILE A 144 -1.38 11.17 -2.29
N GLU A 145 -0.15 10.92 -1.82
CA GLU A 145 0.24 9.67 -1.16
C GLU A 145 -0.58 9.43 0.11
N ASP A 146 -0.73 10.44 0.96
CA ASP A 146 -1.52 10.37 2.19
C ASP A 146 -2.98 10.05 1.87
N LYS A 147 -3.59 10.76 0.92
CA LYS A 147 -4.96 10.50 0.47
C LYS A 147 -5.17 9.07 -0.06
N LEU A 148 -4.26 8.56 -0.87
CA LEU A 148 -4.34 7.20 -1.40
C LEU A 148 -4.14 6.15 -0.29
N SER A 149 -3.27 6.42 0.68
CA SER A 149 -3.00 5.55 1.82
C SER A 149 -4.22 5.46 2.75
N ASP A 150 -4.89 6.58 3.01
CA ASP A 150 -6.13 6.61 3.79
C ASP A 150 -7.25 5.82 3.11
N GLU A 151 -7.42 5.99 1.80
CA GLU A 151 -8.41 5.23 1.05
C GLU A 151 -8.08 3.72 1.01
N LEU A 152 -6.80 3.36 0.85
CA LEU A 152 -6.36 1.97 0.93
C LEU A 152 -6.69 1.38 2.31
N HIS A 153 -6.41 2.12 3.39
CA HIS A 153 -6.74 1.69 4.75
C HIS A 153 -8.25 1.44 4.91
N ASN A 154 -9.08 2.36 4.42
CA ASN A 154 -10.53 2.24 4.45
C ASN A 154 -11.00 0.99 3.68
N ARG A 155 -10.47 0.74 2.48
CA ARG A 155 -10.82 -0.45 1.67
C ARG A 155 -10.38 -1.75 2.33
N LEU A 156 -9.20 -1.78 2.91
CA LEU A 156 -8.72 -2.95 3.66
C LEU A 156 -9.61 -3.23 4.88
N THR A 157 -9.93 -2.20 5.66
CA THR A 157 -10.82 -2.31 6.82
C THR A 157 -12.19 -2.85 6.40
N GLN A 158 -12.77 -2.30 5.33
CA GLN A 158 -14.04 -2.77 4.78
C GLN A 158 -13.97 -4.25 4.37
N ARG A 159 -12.92 -4.63 3.64
CA ARG A 159 -12.72 -6.02 3.21
C ARG A 159 -12.57 -6.99 4.38
N PHE A 160 -11.86 -6.58 5.43
CA PHE A 160 -11.76 -7.40 6.65
C PHE A 160 -13.12 -7.59 7.32
N VAL A 161 -13.89 -6.51 7.47
CA VAL A 161 -15.23 -6.57 8.06
C VAL A 161 -16.15 -7.48 7.23
N ASP A 162 -16.15 -7.33 5.89
CA ASP A 162 -16.98 -8.15 5.00
C ASP A 162 -16.59 -9.64 5.06
N LYS A 163 -15.29 -9.94 5.12
CA LYS A 163 -14.79 -11.32 5.27
C LYS A 163 -15.24 -11.96 6.59
N ARG A 164 -15.17 -11.20 7.70
CA ARG A 164 -15.68 -11.66 9.00
C ARG A 164 -17.17 -11.99 8.96
N ILE A 165 -17.97 -11.18 8.28
CA ILE A 165 -19.41 -11.40 8.13
C ILE A 165 -19.71 -12.64 7.31
N VAL A 166 -18.99 -12.85 6.21
CA VAL A 166 -19.14 -14.04 5.36
C VAL A 166 -18.84 -15.31 6.16
N ILE A 167 -17.76 -15.31 6.95
CA ILE A 167 -17.40 -16.44 7.82
C ILE A 167 -18.51 -16.69 8.85
N LEU A 168 -18.96 -15.66 9.56
CA LEU A 168 -20.05 -15.77 10.53
C LEU A 168 -21.34 -16.30 9.90
N ASN A 169 -21.72 -15.82 8.72
CA ASN A 169 -22.90 -16.28 8.00
C ASN A 169 -22.78 -17.76 7.57
N LYS A 170 -21.61 -18.18 7.11
CA LYS A 170 -21.34 -19.55 6.72
C LYS A 170 -21.49 -20.48 7.94
N THR A 171 -20.84 -20.13 9.04
CA THR A 171 -20.86 -20.89 10.28
C THR A 171 -22.27 -20.96 10.87
N LEU A 172 -23.04 -19.86 10.80
CA LEU A 172 -24.44 -19.83 11.23
C LEU A 172 -25.36 -20.74 10.40
N LYS A 173 -25.05 -20.94 9.11
CA LYS A 173 -25.83 -21.80 8.22
C LYS A 173 -25.46 -23.30 8.30
N GLU A 174 -24.16 -23.57 8.47
CA GLU A 174 -23.62 -24.92 8.38
C GLU A 174 -23.63 -25.70 9.71
N HIS A 175 -23.64 -24.99 10.86
CA HIS A 175 -23.52 -25.65 12.17
C HIS A 175 -24.65 -25.27 13.12
N SER A 176 -25.37 -26.32 13.55
CA SER A 176 -26.29 -26.25 14.71
C SER A 176 -25.54 -26.07 16.04
N ASN A 177 -24.25 -26.37 16.10
CA ASN A 177 -23.35 -26.19 17.24
C ASN A 177 -22.25 -25.19 16.89
N LEU A 178 -22.48 -23.91 17.17
CA LEU A 178 -21.48 -22.88 17.10
C LEU A 178 -20.56 -22.97 18.31
N GLU A 179 -19.24 -23.02 18.09
CA GLU A 179 -18.28 -22.89 19.20
C GLU A 179 -18.22 -21.42 19.62
N ALA A 180 -18.80 -21.15 20.77
CA ALA A 180 -18.68 -19.85 21.42
C ALA A 180 -17.86 -19.99 22.69
N LEU A 181 -16.90 -19.12 22.83
CA LEU A 181 -16.10 -18.97 24.03
C LEU A 181 -16.41 -17.60 24.66
N ILE A 182 -16.81 -17.62 25.92
CA ILE A 182 -16.90 -16.39 26.72
C ILE A 182 -15.68 -16.37 27.63
N ARG A 183 -14.83 -15.40 27.45
CA ARG A 183 -13.63 -15.20 28.28
C ARG A 183 -14.00 -14.68 29.66
N LEU A 184 -13.10 -14.83 30.62
CA LEU A 184 -13.26 -14.32 32.00
C LEU A 184 -13.48 -12.81 32.05
N ASP A 185 -12.95 -12.06 31.08
CA ASP A 185 -13.16 -10.62 30.91
C ASP A 185 -14.52 -10.25 30.29
N GLY A 186 -15.39 -11.25 30.04
CA GLY A 186 -16.72 -11.06 29.46
C GLY A 186 -16.73 -10.97 27.92
N LYS A 187 -15.59 -11.02 27.24
CA LYS A 187 -15.56 -11.01 25.77
C LYS A 187 -16.18 -12.27 25.20
N VAL A 188 -17.11 -12.06 24.28
CA VAL A 188 -17.82 -13.12 23.56
C VAL A 188 -17.12 -13.35 22.23
N ILE A 189 -16.55 -14.54 22.08
CA ILE A 189 -15.86 -14.96 20.86
C ILE A 189 -16.69 -16.07 20.21
N VAL A 190 -17.03 -15.90 18.95
CA VAL A 190 -17.74 -16.90 18.13
C VAL A 190 -16.82 -17.29 16.98
N GLU A 191 -16.47 -18.58 16.87
CA GLU A 191 -15.56 -19.10 15.83
C GLU A 191 -14.23 -18.31 15.75
N GLY A 192 -13.69 -17.93 16.91
CA GLY A 192 -12.43 -17.18 16.99
C GLY A 192 -12.55 -15.67 16.80
N GLU A 193 -13.74 -15.14 16.50
CA GLU A 193 -13.99 -13.73 16.25
C GLU A 193 -14.65 -13.03 17.46
N ASP A 194 -14.13 -11.85 17.86
CA ASP A 194 -14.70 -11.01 18.92
C ASP A 194 -16.01 -10.36 18.41
N VAL A 195 -17.15 -10.79 18.97
CA VAL A 195 -18.49 -10.32 18.57
C VAL A 195 -19.11 -9.35 19.56
N GLY A 196 -18.53 -9.21 20.76
CA GLY A 196 -19.02 -8.28 21.77
C GLY A 196 -18.61 -8.63 23.19
N LEU A 197 -19.14 -7.87 24.15
CA LEU A 197 -18.90 -8.01 25.57
C LEU A 197 -20.19 -8.43 26.29
N LEU A 198 -20.13 -9.49 27.12
CA LEU A 198 -21.18 -9.86 28.06
C LEU A 198 -20.86 -9.26 29.44
N ASN A 199 -21.52 -8.14 29.75
CA ASN A 199 -21.42 -7.50 31.05
C ASN A 199 -22.58 -7.95 31.96
N GLY A 200 -22.27 -8.81 32.95
CA GLY A 200 -23.31 -9.47 33.74
C GLY A 200 -24.19 -10.36 32.86
N PHE A 201 -25.44 -9.96 32.61
CA PHE A 201 -26.41 -10.62 31.74
C PHE A 201 -26.74 -9.83 30.48
N GLU A 202 -26.12 -8.65 30.31
CA GLU A 202 -26.32 -7.79 29.16
C GLU A 202 -25.22 -8.00 28.11
N PHE A 203 -25.61 -8.24 26.87
CA PHE A 203 -24.70 -8.38 25.75
C PHE A 203 -24.58 -7.05 24.98
N ILE A 204 -23.37 -6.55 24.90
CA ILE A 204 -23.01 -5.32 24.17
C ILE A 204 -22.23 -5.73 22.91
N PRO A 205 -22.79 -5.59 21.70
CA PRO A 205 -22.13 -5.96 20.46
C PRO A 205 -20.98 -4.98 20.13
N SER A 206 -19.87 -5.48 19.61
CA SER A 206 -18.69 -4.67 19.23
C SER A 206 -18.88 -3.84 17.96
N LEU A 207 -19.99 -4.00 17.21
CA LEU A 207 -20.27 -3.31 15.96
C LEU A 207 -21.38 -2.28 16.11
N SER A 208 -21.15 -1.09 15.57
CA SER A 208 -22.13 0.00 15.50
C SER A 208 -23.29 -0.34 14.54
N LYS A 209 -24.48 0.25 14.80
CA LYS A 209 -25.77 0.03 14.15
C LYS A 209 -25.72 -0.16 12.63
N GLY A 210 -26.30 -1.30 12.15
CA GLY A 210 -26.47 -1.62 10.72
C GLY A 210 -26.97 -3.07 10.54
N GLU A 211 -27.20 -3.52 9.33
CA GLU A 211 -27.57 -4.92 9.00
C GLU A 211 -26.59 -5.94 9.60
N LYS A 212 -25.34 -5.54 9.73
CA LYS A 212 -24.24 -6.30 10.33
C LYS A 212 -24.44 -6.56 11.83
N ALA A 213 -24.95 -5.59 12.57
CA ALA A 213 -25.28 -5.76 14.00
C ALA A 213 -26.41 -6.78 14.21
N SER A 214 -27.35 -6.85 13.29
CA SER A 214 -28.47 -7.81 13.32
C SER A 214 -27.98 -9.26 13.23
N LEU A 215 -26.99 -9.55 12.39
CA LEU A 215 -26.42 -10.91 12.22
C LEU A 215 -25.63 -11.36 13.46
N ILE A 216 -24.83 -10.47 14.02
CA ILE A 216 -24.08 -10.73 15.25
C ILE A 216 -25.02 -10.94 16.44
N LEU A 217 -26.06 -10.12 16.55
CA LEU A 217 -27.10 -10.30 17.56
C LEU A 217 -27.84 -11.62 17.40
N SER A 218 -28.08 -12.08 16.17
CA SER A 218 -28.73 -13.40 15.93
C SER A 218 -27.81 -14.56 16.32
N ALA A 219 -26.52 -14.47 16.07
CA ALA A 219 -25.52 -15.43 16.52
C ALA A 219 -25.42 -15.45 18.06
N ALA A 220 -25.29 -14.29 18.67
CA ALA A 220 -25.25 -14.16 20.12
C ALA A 220 -26.52 -14.70 20.80
N ARG A 221 -27.71 -14.41 20.28
CA ARG A 221 -28.97 -14.90 20.80
C ARG A 221 -29.10 -16.45 20.80
N LYS A 222 -28.39 -17.16 19.92
CA LYS A 222 -28.34 -18.60 19.92
C LYS A 222 -27.45 -19.21 20.99
N ILE A 223 -26.39 -18.50 21.36
CA ILE A 223 -25.29 -19.04 22.18
C ILE A 223 -25.37 -18.55 23.63
N LEU A 224 -25.68 -17.27 23.83
CA LEU A 224 -25.75 -16.64 25.14
C LEU A 224 -26.72 -17.30 26.15
N PRO A 225 -27.88 -17.82 25.76
CA PRO A 225 -28.82 -18.44 26.70
C PRO A 225 -28.18 -19.53 27.55
N LYS A 226 -27.37 -20.40 26.97
CA LYS A 226 -26.71 -21.50 27.69
C LYS A 226 -25.71 -20.99 28.75
N GLU A 227 -24.97 -19.95 28.42
CA GLU A 227 -24.01 -19.35 29.34
C GLU A 227 -24.71 -18.53 30.44
N ILE A 228 -25.74 -17.80 30.09
CA ILE A 228 -26.58 -17.08 31.07
C ILE A 228 -27.20 -18.04 32.04
N GLU A 229 -27.76 -19.17 31.58
CA GLU A 229 -28.28 -20.23 32.46
C GLU A 229 -27.21 -20.81 33.38
N ARG A 230 -26.00 -21.01 32.88
CA ARG A 230 -24.86 -21.46 33.71
C ARG A 230 -24.55 -20.45 34.82
N ARG A 231 -24.43 -19.16 34.48
CA ARG A 231 -24.18 -18.08 35.46
C ARG A 231 -25.32 -17.94 36.47
N VAL A 232 -26.57 -18.07 36.04
CA VAL A 232 -27.73 -18.05 36.94
C VAL A 232 -27.66 -19.22 37.93
N LYS A 233 -27.33 -20.43 37.47
CA LYS A 233 -27.18 -21.61 38.33
C LYS A 233 -26.06 -21.43 39.32
N GLU A 234 -24.90 -20.87 38.92
CA GLU A 234 -23.78 -20.54 39.82
C GLU A 234 -24.18 -19.52 40.87
N LEU A 235 -24.91 -18.48 40.49
CA LEU A 235 -25.44 -17.47 41.41
C LEU A 235 -26.41 -18.06 42.43
N LEU A 236 -27.31 -18.94 42.01
CA LEU A 236 -28.26 -19.61 42.88
C LEU A 236 -27.59 -20.62 43.81
N MET A 237 -26.48 -21.23 43.39
CA MET A 237 -25.67 -22.14 44.21
C MET A 237 -24.69 -21.45 45.13
N SER A 238 -24.28 -20.19 44.84
CA SER A 238 -23.48 -19.39 45.72
C SER A 238 -24.31 -19.04 46.94
N LYS A 239 -23.84 -19.47 48.16
CA LYS A 239 -24.53 -19.21 49.42
C LYS A 239 -24.89 -17.72 49.53
N ASN A 240 -26.12 -17.42 50.01
CA ASN A 240 -26.74 -16.09 50.14
C ASN A 240 -25.90 -14.99 50.81
N ALA A 241 -24.73 -15.30 51.38
CA ALA A 241 -23.82 -14.35 52.01
C ALA A 241 -23.16 -13.33 51.07
N CYS A 242 -23.11 -13.61 49.75
CA CYS A 242 -22.50 -12.70 48.76
C CYS A 242 -23.43 -11.63 48.21
N LEU A 243 -24.76 -11.80 48.36
CA LEU A 243 -25.75 -10.87 47.80
C LEU A 243 -26.10 -9.70 48.74
N LEU A 244 -25.67 -9.75 50.01
CA LEU A 244 -25.98 -8.74 51.01
C LEU A 244 -24.96 -7.58 51.09
N ASN A 245 -23.81 -7.65 50.38
CA ASN A 245 -22.75 -6.65 50.49
C ASN A 245 -22.69 -5.59 49.38
N THR A 246 -23.70 -5.50 48.52
CA THR A 246 -23.70 -4.51 47.42
C THR A 246 -24.77 -3.42 47.53
N SER A 247 -25.42 -3.30 48.70
CA SER A 247 -26.45 -2.26 48.93
C SER A 247 -26.00 -1.06 49.74
N ASP A 248 -24.71 -0.98 50.15
CA ASP A 248 -24.17 0.19 50.83
C ASP A 248 -22.84 0.63 50.17
N ALA A 249 -22.92 1.38 49.07
CA ALA A 249 -21.89 2.31 48.61
C ALA A 249 -22.51 3.35 47.64
#